data_f02bdc4d61591037ce952f286290cb29
#
_entry.id   f02bdc4d61591037ce952f286290cb29
#
_cell.length_a   1.000
_cell.length_b   1.000
_cell.length_c   1.000
_cell.angle_alpha   90.00
_cell.angle_beta   90.00
_cell.angle_gamma   90.00
#
_symmetry.space_group_name_H-M   'P 1'
#
loop_
_entity.id
_entity.type
_entity.pdbx_description
1 polymer ?
#
loop_
_entity_poly.entity_id
_entity_poly.type
_entity_poly.pdbx_seq_one_letter_code
_entity_poly.pdbx_strand_id
1 'polypeptide(L)'
;MTDFIQIGGVKLECTWFGEAKEDAPTLVMLHEGLGSVSIWRDFPAALAQATSTRVFAYSRAGYGKSDPVALPRPLDFMQCEAREVLPELLDKIGFRRGLLVGHSDGGTIAAAYAGSVQDHRVRGLVLIEPHFFVEEFNLKSIRKITAEYKTSDLRDKLARHHKDPDNAFLGWSGAWLDPGFGRVLDLREELIHIRVPILIVKGEHDPYATMEQVRLAERECYCPVEHVVIAGAAHAPHREKPEETLAATAGFIERLFWADRGGRVPGG
;
A
#
# COMPACT_ATOMS: atom_id res chain seq x y z
N MET A 1 -17.93 9.55 -8.38
CA MET A 1 -18.44 10.12 -7.11
C MET A 1 -17.56 9.59 -5.99
N THR A 2 -17.33 10.41 -4.96
CA THR A 2 -16.62 9.96 -3.76
C THR A 2 -17.62 9.25 -2.87
N ASP A 3 -17.37 8.00 -2.54
CA ASP A 3 -18.18 7.21 -1.63
C ASP A 3 -17.53 7.15 -0.26
N PHE A 4 -18.27 6.66 0.74
CA PHE A 4 -17.77 6.48 2.09
C PHE A 4 -18.22 5.14 2.66
N ILE A 5 -17.34 4.54 3.45
CA ILE A 5 -17.60 3.30 4.18
C ILE A 5 -17.34 3.52 5.68
N GLN A 6 -18.17 2.94 6.55
CA GLN A 6 -17.98 3.00 8.00
C GLN A 6 -17.22 1.75 8.47
N ILE A 7 -16.08 1.93 9.15
CA ILE A 7 -15.27 0.85 9.73
C ILE A 7 -14.96 1.23 11.18
N GLY A 8 -15.30 0.38 12.13
CA GLY A 8 -15.05 0.68 13.56
C GLY A 8 -15.65 2.00 14.05
N GLY A 9 -16.74 2.47 13.44
CA GLY A 9 -17.33 3.79 13.75
C GLY A 9 -16.66 4.98 13.05
N VAL A 10 -15.58 4.77 12.28
CA VAL A 10 -14.85 5.80 11.51
C VAL A 10 -15.33 5.80 10.07
N LYS A 11 -15.61 6.99 9.52
CA LYS A 11 -16.02 7.18 8.14
C LYS A 11 -14.79 7.32 7.24
N LEU A 12 -14.60 6.36 6.32
CA LEU A 12 -13.49 6.33 5.38
C LEU A 12 -13.93 6.68 3.96
N GLU A 13 -13.21 7.58 3.31
CA GLU A 13 -13.36 7.88 1.88
C GLU A 13 -12.97 6.65 1.06
N CYS A 14 -13.77 6.29 0.05
CA CYS A 14 -13.45 5.18 -0.82
C CYS A 14 -13.95 5.38 -2.25
N THR A 15 -13.45 4.58 -3.18
CA THR A 15 -13.86 4.60 -4.58
C THR A 15 -13.62 3.23 -5.22
N TRP A 16 -14.50 2.84 -6.13
CA TRP A 16 -14.36 1.69 -6.99
C TRP A 16 -13.93 2.09 -8.40
N PHE A 17 -13.07 1.28 -9.02
CA PHE A 17 -12.65 1.39 -10.41
C PHE A 17 -12.87 0.06 -11.12
N GLY A 18 -13.15 0.11 -12.42
CA GLY A 18 -13.50 -1.06 -13.23
C GLY A 18 -14.93 -1.57 -13.00
N GLU A 19 -15.37 -2.45 -13.87
CA GLU A 19 -16.71 -3.02 -13.81
C GLU A 19 -16.76 -4.21 -12.85
N ALA A 20 -17.89 -4.36 -12.16
CA ALA A 20 -18.16 -5.56 -11.37
C ALA A 20 -18.48 -6.71 -12.33
N LYS A 21 -17.60 -7.69 -12.39
CA LYS A 21 -17.83 -8.94 -13.12
C LYS A 21 -18.00 -10.06 -12.11
N GLU A 22 -18.92 -10.98 -12.40
CA GLU A 22 -19.12 -12.17 -11.57
C GLU A 22 -17.80 -12.96 -11.53
N ASP A 23 -17.40 -13.40 -10.33
CA ASP A 23 -16.16 -14.14 -10.05
C ASP A 23 -14.83 -13.43 -10.39
N ALA A 24 -14.85 -12.18 -10.84
CA ALA A 24 -13.62 -11.42 -11.02
C ALA A 24 -12.95 -11.14 -9.66
N PRO A 25 -11.62 -11.28 -9.59
CA PRO A 25 -10.89 -10.93 -8.39
C PRO A 25 -10.97 -9.42 -8.12
N THR A 26 -10.86 -9.05 -6.84
CA THR A 26 -10.82 -7.66 -6.40
C THR A 26 -9.39 -7.28 -6.02
N LEU A 27 -8.92 -6.13 -6.46
CA LEU A 27 -7.67 -5.55 -5.99
C LEU A 27 -8.01 -4.48 -4.95
N VAL A 28 -7.37 -4.52 -3.79
CA VAL A 28 -7.57 -3.52 -2.74
C VAL A 28 -6.30 -2.70 -2.59
N MET A 29 -6.41 -1.39 -2.79
CA MET A 29 -5.28 -0.47 -2.81
C MET A 29 -5.13 0.26 -1.48
N LEU A 30 -3.93 0.17 -0.91
CA LEU A 30 -3.52 0.80 0.34
C LEU A 30 -2.48 1.88 0.04
N HIS A 31 -2.80 3.13 0.31
CA HIS A 31 -1.97 4.29 -0.03
C HIS A 31 -0.76 4.48 0.90
N GLU A 32 0.20 5.28 0.45
CA GLU A 32 1.40 5.67 1.20
C GLU A 32 1.11 6.58 2.39
N GLY A 33 2.18 6.98 3.12
CA GLY A 33 2.11 7.76 4.35
C GLY A 33 1.42 9.12 4.24
N LEU A 34 1.46 9.76 3.07
CA LEU A 34 0.75 11.02 2.77
C LEU A 34 -0.27 10.86 1.65
N GLY A 35 -0.67 9.61 1.39
CA GLY A 35 -1.57 9.26 0.31
C GLY A 35 -3.05 9.42 0.65
N SER A 36 -3.85 9.23 -0.37
CA SER A 36 -5.33 9.19 -0.33
C SER A 36 -5.85 8.57 -1.62
N VAL A 37 -7.16 8.34 -1.72
CA VAL A 37 -7.79 7.90 -2.98
C VAL A 37 -7.37 8.78 -4.16
N SER A 38 -7.36 10.09 -3.97
CA SER A 38 -7.06 11.04 -5.07
C SER A 38 -5.58 11.07 -5.47
N ILE A 39 -4.66 10.67 -4.61
CA ILE A 39 -3.22 10.66 -4.90
C ILE A 39 -2.82 9.49 -5.82
N TRP A 40 -3.59 8.42 -5.86
CA TRP A 40 -3.39 7.34 -6.81
C TRP A 40 -3.56 7.78 -8.28
N ARG A 41 -4.28 8.89 -8.53
CA ARG A 41 -4.58 9.42 -9.86
C ARG A 41 -5.23 8.37 -10.76
N ASP A 42 -4.67 8.13 -11.95
CA ASP A 42 -5.24 7.24 -12.96
C ASP A 42 -4.81 5.77 -12.78
N PHE A 43 -3.83 5.51 -11.90
CA PHE A 43 -3.26 4.17 -11.76
C PHE A 43 -4.29 3.09 -11.39
N PRO A 44 -5.26 3.30 -10.47
CA PRO A 44 -6.27 2.29 -10.16
C PRO A 44 -7.18 1.95 -11.35
N ALA A 45 -7.56 2.96 -12.14
CA ALA A 45 -8.39 2.76 -13.33
C ALA A 45 -7.63 2.01 -14.43
N ALA A 46 -6.36 2.38 -14.66
CA ALA A 46 -5.49 1.70 -15.62
C ALA A 46 -5.25 0.25 -15.21
N LEU A 47 -5.03 -0.01 -13.92
CA LEU A 47 -4.84 -1.36 -13.39
C LEU A 47 -6.09 -2.21 -13.53
N ALA A 48 -7.27 -1.66 -13.22
CA ALA A 48 -8.55 -2.34 -13.41
C ALA A 48 -8.77 -2.74 -14.88
N GLN A 49 -8.45 -1.83 -15.80
CA GLN A 49 -8.56 -2.07 -17.24
C GLN A 49 -7.56 -3.15 -17.71
N ALA A 50 -6.28 -3.02 -17.34
CA ALA A 50 -5.23 -3.94 -17.78
C ALA A 50 -5.48 -5.38 -17.30
N THR A 51 -5.97 -5.54 -16.08
CA THR A 51 -6.18 -6.86 -15.45
C THR A 51 -7.60 -7.40 -15.59
N SER A 52 -8.52 -6.62 -16.15
CA SER A 52 -9.97 -6.96 -16.19
C SER A 52 -10.53 -7.30 -14.81
N THR A 53 -10.03 -6.65 -13.76
CA THR A 53 -10.45 -6.82 -12.36
C THR A 53 -11.20 -5.60 -11.86
N ARG A 54 -11.78 -5.71 -10.67
CA ARG A 54 -12.33 -4.57 -9.95
C ARG A 54 -11.31 -4.09 -8.92
N VAL A 55 -11.09 -2.78 -8.86
CA VAL A 55 -10.15 -2.15 -7.93
C VAL A 55 -10.91 -1.32 -6.91
N PHE A 56 -10.64 -1.54 -5.63
CA PHE A 56 -11.13 -0.73 -4.52
C PHE A 56 -9.98 0.05 -3.91
N ALA A 57 -10.14 1.36 -3.77
CA ALA A 57 -9.20 2.22 -3.06
C ALA A 57 -9.92 2.98 -1.95
N TYR A 58 -9.26 3.16 -0.82
CA TYR A 58 -9.77 3.95 0.29
C TYR A 58 -8.69 4.84 0.88
N SER A 59 -9.10 5.92 1.51
CA SER A 59 -8.24 6.77 2.33
C SER A 59 -8.37 6.34 3.78
N ARG A 60 -7.25 5.97 4.42
CA ARG A 60 -7.22 5.61 5.85
C ARG A 60 -7.70 6.77 6.72
N ALA A 61 -8.07 6.50 7.97
CA ALA A 61 -8.40 7.54 8.95
C ALA A 61 -7.27 8.58 9.09
N GLY A 62 -7.62 9.84 9.07
CA GLY A 62 -6.69 10.98 9.05
C GLY A 62 -6.24 11.41 7.66
N TYR A 63 -6.66 10.73 6.58
CA TYR A 63 -6.25 11.03 5.22
C TYR A 63 -7.43 11.27 4.29
N GLY A 64 -7.17 11.93 3.16
CA GLY A 64 -8.21 12.21 2.16
C GLY A 64 -9.36 13.00 2.75
N LYS A 65 -10.57 12.49 2.52
CA LYS A 65 -11.82 13.02 3.09
C LYS A 65 -12.36 12.17 4.24
N SER A 66 -11.56 11.21 4.72
CA SER A 66 -11.89 10.38 5.87
C SER A 66 -11.93 11.19 7.16
N ASP A 67 -12.53 10.62 8.18
CA ASP A 67 -12.52 11.23 9.51
C ASP A 67 -11.09 11.38 10.05
N PRO A 68 -10.82 12.45 10.83
CA PRO A 68 -9.50 12.67 11.42
C PRO A 68 -9.17 11.63 12.49
N VAL A 69 -7.89 11.53 12.83
CA VAL A 69 -7.40 10.73 13.95
C VAL A 69 -6.94 11.61 15.08
N ALA A 70 -6.97 11.08 16.30
CA ALA A 70 -6.33 11.73 17.45
C ALA A 70 -4.79 11.75 17.26
N LEU A 71 -4.17 12.86 17.67
CA LEU A 71 -2.73 13.01 17.66
C LEU A 71 -2.21 13.10 19.12
N PRO A 72 -1.01 12.56 19.44
CA PRO A 72 -0.13 11.83 18.52
C PRO A 72 -0.75 10.50 18.08
N ARG A 73 -0.44 10.08 16.86
CA ARG A 73 -0.86 8.77 16.34
C ARG A 73 -0.13 7.66 17.10
N PRO A 74 -0.79 6.55 17.47
CA PRO A 74 -0.12 5.38 18.04
C PRO A 74 1.01 4.87 17.13
N LEU A 75 2.10 4.39 17.71
CA LEU A 75 3.26 3.95 16.92
C LEU A 75 2.99 2.66 16.14
N ASP A 76 2.07 1.84 16.59
CA ASP A 76 1.61 0.60 15.96
C ASP A 76 0.45 0.79 14.97
N PHE A 77 0.23 2.02 14.50
CA PHE A 77 -0.92 2.36 13.66
C PHE A 77 -1.03 1.52 12.37
N MET A 78 0.10 1.07 11.82
CA MET A 78 0.08 0.20 10.64
C MET A 78 -0.36 -1.22 10.98
N GLN A 79 0.08 -1.74 12.13
CA GLN A 79 -0.34 -3.05 12.63
C GLN A 79 -1.82 -3.04 13.03
N CYS A 80 -2.30 -1.94 13.64
CA CYS A 80 -3.73 -1.75 13.94
C CYS A 80 -4.55 -1.69 12.66
N GLU A 81 -4.10 -0.92 11.65
CA GLU A 81 -4.76 -0.90 10.33
C GLU A 81 -4.85 -2.31 9.73
N ALA A 82 -3.75 -3.07 9.79
CA ALA A 82 -3.69 -4.43 9.26
C ALA A 82 -4.60 -5.42 10.01
N ARG A 83 -4.65 -5.36 11.33
CA ARG A 83 -5.31 -6.39 12.15
C ARG A 83 -6.76 -6.06 12.52
N GLU A 84 -7.14 -4.79 12.52
CA GLU A 84 -8.45 -4.34 12.99
C GLU A 84 -9.29 -3.72 11.85
N VAL A 85 -8.72 -2.79 11.09
CA VAL A 85 -9.46 -2.04 10.07
C VAL A 85 -9.64 -2.86 8.79
N LEU A 86 -8.54 -3.41 8.27
CA LEU A 86 -8.55 -4.09 6.97
C LEU A 86 -9.43 -5.35 6.95
N PRO A 87 -9.48 -6.21 7.97
CA PRO A 87 -10.42 -7.34 7.99
C PRO A 87 -11.88 -6.90 7.86
N GLU A 88 -12.33 -5.92 8.67
CA GLU A 88 -13.70 -5.41 8.63
C GLU A 88 -14.00 -4.73 7.28
N LEU A 89 -13.03 -3.99 6.72
CA LEU A 89 -13.15 -3.38 5.41
C LEU A 89 -13.36 -4.42 4.31
N LEU A 90 -12.53 -5.47 4.29
CA LEU A 90 -12.63 -6.54 3.30
C LEU A 90 -13.99 -7.27 3.38
N ASP A 91 -14.50 -7.49 4.58
CA ASP A 91 -15.81 -8.09 4.78
C ASP A 91 -16.93 -7.18 4.28
N LYS A 92 -16.89 -5.89 4.61
CA LYS A 92 -17.91 -4.90 4.21
C LYS A 92 -17.96 -4.64 2.71
N ILE A 93 -16.84 -4.71 2.01
CA ILE A 93 -16.83 -4.58 0.55
C ILE A 93 -17.17 -5.89 -0.18
N GLY A 94 -17.42 -6.98 0.56
CA GLY A 94 -17.70 -8.29 -0.01
C GLY A 94 -16.49 -8.91 -0.73
N PHE A 95 -15.28 -8.67 -0.20
CA PHE A 95 -14.05 -9.24 -0.76
C PHE A 95 -14.07 -10.76 -0.65
N ARG A 96 -14.06 -11.45 -1.78
CA ARG A 96 -14.08 -12.93 -1.83
C ARG A 96 -12.73 -13.51 -2.19
N ARG A 97 -12.03 -12.88 -3.14
CA ARG A 97 -10.72 -13.32 -3.63
C ARG A 97 -10.04 -12.15 -4.33
N GLY A 98 -8.76 -11.97 -4.11
CA GLY A 98 -8.01 -10.91 -4.79
C GLY A 98 -6.61 -10.69 -4.25
N LEU A 99 -6.07 -9.51 -4.51
CA LEU A 99 -4.76 -9.09 -4.03
C LEU A 99 -4.86 -7.78 -3.24
N LEU A 100 -3.88 -7.59 -2.35
CA LEU A 100 -3.60 -6.29 -1.77
C LEU A 100 -2.48 -5.62 -2.57
N VAL A 101 -2.70 -4.37 -2.95
CA VAL A 101 -1.73 -3.52 -3.67
C VAL A 101 -1.39 -2.34 -2.78
N GLY A 102 -0.24 -2.37 -2.14
CA GLY A 102 0.16 -1.37 -1.17
C GLY A 102 1.35 -0.53 -1.64
N HIS A 103 1.30 0.78 -1.38
CA HIS A 103 2.43 1.68 -1.61
C HIS A 103 2.97 2.19 -0.28
N SER A 104 4.29 2.10 -0.06
CA SER A 104 5.00 2.61 1.13
C SER A 104 4.34 2.09 2.41
N ASP A 105 3.81 2.94 3.31
CA ASP A 105 3.02 2.53 4.48
C ASP A 105 1.93 1.51 4.13
N GLY A 106 1.26 1.68 2.99
CA GLY A 106 0.25 0.73 2.51
C GLY A 106 0.83 -0.63 2.14
N GLY A 107 2.06 -0.67 1.63
CA GLY A 107 2.80 -1.91 1.39
C GLY A 107 3.17 -2.61 2.69
N THR A 108 3.60 -1.84 3.70
CA THR A 108 3.85 -2.31 5.06
C THR A 108 2.60 -2.92 5.69
N ILE A 109 1.46 -2.23 5.59
CA ILE A 109 0.16 -2.70 6.10
C ILE A 109 -0.27 -3.99 5.39
N ALA A 110 -0.12 -4.08 4.07
CA ALA A 110 -0.46 -5.29 3.31
C ALA A 110 0.39 -6.50 3.72
N ALA A 111 1.69 -6.32 3.94
CA ALA A 111 2.59 -7.36 4.43
C ALA A 111 2.24 -7.77 5.86
N ALA A 112 2.03 -6.81 6.76
CA ALA A 112 1.61 -7.06 8.13
C ALA A 112 0.28 -7.84 8.19
N TYR A 113 -0.69 -7.47 7.35
CA TYR A 113 -1.96 -8.20 7.23
C TYR A 113 -1.75 -9.65 6.80
N ALA A 114 -1.04 -9.87 5.70
CA ALA A 114 -0.84 -11.22 5.16
C ALA A 114 -0.06 -12.13 6.11
N GLY A 115 0.88 -11.58 6.88
CA GLY A 115 1.65 -12.34 7.87
C GLY A 115 0.90 -12.61 9.17
N SER A 116 0.04 -11.68 9.63
CA SER A 116 -0.61 -11.79 10.93
C SER A 116 -2.03 -12.34 10.88
N VAL A 117 -2.83 -12.01 9.83
CA VAL A 117 -4.25 -12.43 9.74
C VAL A 117 -4.40 -13.73 8.92
N GLN A 118 -3.52 -13.97 7.96
CA GLN A 118 -3.52 -15.17 7.10
C GLN A 118 -4.87 -15.43 6.41
N ASP A 119 -5.47 -14.39 5.86
CA ASP A 119 -6.74 -14.47 5.16
C ASP A 119 -6.58 -15.19 3.80
N HIS A 120 -7.15 -16.39 3.70
CA HIS A 120 -7.08 -17.22 2.49
C HIS A 120 -7.73 -16.58 1.25
N ARG A 121 -8.53 -15.54 1.39
CA ARG A 121 -9.10 -14.76 0.29
C ARG A 121 -8.05 -13.91 -0.42
N VAL A 122 -6.98 -13.52 0.28
CA VAL A 122 -5.83 -12.83 -0.30
C VAL A 122 -4.95 -13.86 -1.01
N ARG A 123 -4.70 -13.65 -2.30
CA ARG A 123 -3.99 -14.59 -3.18
C ARG A 123 -2.60 -14.12 -3.57
N GLY A 124 -2.24 -12.91 -3.25
CA GLY A 124 -0.93 -12.33 -3.51
C GLY A 124 -0.84 -10.88 -3.06
N LEU A 125 0.38 -10.37 -3.03
CA LEU A 125 0.70 -8.99 -2.65
C LEU A 125 1.46 -8.30 -3.78
N VAL A 126 1.11 -7.05 -4.05
CA VAL A 126 1.96 -6.12 -4.81
C VAL A 126 2.38 -5.01 -3.86
N LEU A 127 3.65 -4.93 -3.57
CA LEU A 127 4.23 -4.02 -2.61
C LEU A 127 5.12 -3.00 -3.35
N ILE A 128 4.62 -1.79 -3.51
CA ILE A 128 5.35 -0.69 -4.15
C ILE A 128 6.09 0.06 -3.04
N GLU A 129 7.42 0.03 -3.05
CA GLU A 129 8.28 0.70 -2.08
C GLU A 129 7.92 0.41 -0.60
N PRO A 130 7.76 -0.86 -0.19
CA PRO A 130 7.39 -1.18 1.19
C PRO A 130 8.52 -0.89 2.17
N HIS A 131 8.13 -0.71 3.45
CA HIS A 131 9.05 -0.67 4.59
C HIS A 131 8.73 -1.81 5.55
N PHE A 132 9.67 -2.71 5.74
CA PHE A 132 9.53 -3.82 6.71
C PHE A 132 10.24 -3.52 8.02
N PHE A 133 11.16 -2.58 8.01
CA PHE A 133 11.86 -2.04 9.18
C PHE A 133 12.32 -0.62 8.92
N VAL A 134 12.64 0.10 9.99
CA VAL A 134 13.11 1.50 9.91
C VAL A 134 14.60 1.54 9.58
N GLU A 135 14.97 2.33 8.58
CA GLU A 135 16.35 2.63 8.22
C GLU A 135 16.68 4.10 8.58
N GLU A 136 17.89 4.41 9.04
CA GLU A 136 18.31 5.80 9.22
C GLU A 136 18.23 6.60 7.90
N PHE A 137 18.33 5.90 6.79
CA PHE A 137 18.19 6.46 5.45
C PHE A 137 16.80 7.09 5.24
N ASN A 138 15.72 6.38 5.60
CA ASN A 138 14.37 6.93 5.46
C ASN A 138 14.08 8.03 6.49
N LEU A 139 14.56 7.88 7.73
CA LEU A 139 14.39 8.92 8.75
C LEU A 139 15.02 10.25 8.35
N LYS A 140 16.17 10.22 7.67
CA LYS A 140 16.81 11.42 7.14
C LYS A 140 15.91 12.14 6.13
N SER A 141 15.29 11.40 5.21
CA SER A 141 14.36 11.95 4.22
C SER A 141 13.09 12.50 4.88
N ILE A 142 12.57 11.81 5.90
CA ILE A 142 11.38 12.26 6.64
C ILE A 142 11.69 13.53 7.46
N ARG A 143 12.86 13.62 8.10
CA ARG A 143 13.27 14.87 8.78
C ARG A 143 13.35 16.04 7.80
N LYS A 144 13.88 15.81 6.59
CA LYS A 144 13.98 16.83 5.55
C LYS A 144 12.59 17.34 5.14
N ILE A 145 11.68 16.44 4.75
CA ILE A 145 10.33 16.84 4.33
C ILE A 145 9.53 17.47 5.48
N THR A 146 9.80 17.07 6.73
CA THR A 146 9.18 17.69 7.92
C THR A 146 9.64 19.13 8.11
N ALA A 147 10.89 19.45 7.84
CA ALA A 147 11.37 20.82 7.82
C ALA A 147 10.75 21.64 6.70
N GLU A 148 10.64 21.05 5.50
CA GLU A 148 10.02 21.67 4.32
C GLU A 148 8.52 21.95 4.52
N TYR A 149 7.80 21.11 5.25
CA TYR A 149 6.38 21.31 5.55
C TYR A 149 6.09 22.64 6.23
N LYS A 150 7.01 23.12 7.06
CA LYS A 150 6.87 24.38 7.80
C LYS A 150 7.22 25.63 6.98
N THR A 151 7.96 25.49 5.87
CA THR A 151 8.60 26.60 5.17
C THR A 151 8.29 26.68 3.67
N SER A 152 7.62 25.66 3.13
CA SER A 152 7.28 25.57 1.71
C SER A 152 5.75 25.53 1.48
N ASP A 153 5.37 25.42 0.21
CA ASP A 153 3.97 25.24 -0.20
C ASP A 153 3.46 23.78 -0.08
N LEU A 154 4.21 22.91 0.61
CA LEU A 154 3.86 21.49 0.74
C LEU A 154 2.51 21.30 1.43
N ARG A 155 2.23 22.08 2.48
CA ARG A 155 0.93 22.06 3.17
C ARG A 155 -0.22 22.34 2.20
N ASP A 156 -0.08 23.36 1.36
CA ASP A 156 -1.11 23.75 0.38
C ASP A 156 -1.28 22.72 -0.74
N LYS A 157 -0.18 22.05 -1.12
CA LYS A 157 -0.25 20.91 -2.05
C LYS A 157 -1.02 19.74 -1.44
N LEU A 158 -0.77 19.41 -0.18
CA LEU A 158 -1.49 18.36 0.54
C LEU A 158 -2.97 18.71 0.79
N ALA A 159 -3.30 19.99 1.01
CA ALA A 159 -4.68 20.46 1.17
C ALA A 159 -5.57 20.20 -0.06
N ARG A 160 -4.99 19.97 -1.23
CA ARG A 160 -5.75 19.56 -2.43
C ARG A 160 -6.26 18.13 -2.36
N HIS A 161 -5.66 17.32 -1.49
CA HIS A 161 -5.91 15.89 -1.38
C HIS A 161 -6.46 15.47 -0.01
N HIS A 162 -6.26 16.28 1.02
CA HIS A 162 -6.66 16.00 2.39
C HIS A 162 -7.56 17.10 2.93
N LYS A 163 -8.66 16.72 3.56
CA LYS A 163 -9.57 17.64 4.28
C LYS A 163 -8.83 18.35 5.43
N ASP A 164 -7.93 17.62 6.09
CA ASP A 164 -7.06 18.12 7.15
C ASP A 164 -5.61 17.71 6.85
N PRO A 165 -4.85 18.55 6.12
CA PRO A 165 -3.47 18.24 5.75
C PRO A 165 -2.54 18.19 6.96
N ASP A 166 -2.84 18.93 8.03
CA ASP A 166 -2.03 18.92 9.26
C ASP A 166 -2.22 17.60 10.03
N ASN A 167 -3.46 17.09 10.13
CA ASN A 167 -3.72 15.77 10.71
C ASN A 167 -3.01 14.65 9.94
N ALA A 168 -3.06 14.69 8.61
CA ALA A 168 -2.37 13.72 7.76
C ALA A 168 -0.85 13.79 7.94
N PHE A 169 -0.26 14.99 7.80
CA PHE A 169 1.19 15.15 7.81
C PHE A 169 1.80 14.94 9.20
N LEU A 170 1.25 15.60 10.22
CA LEU A 170 1.79 15.52 11.60
C LEU A 170 1.55 14.14 12.20
N GLY A 171 0.44 13.49 11.87
CA GLY A 171 0.17 12.12 12.29
C GLY A 171 1.19 11.14 11.73
N TRP A 172 1.52 11.26 10.43
CA TRP A 172 2.53 10.43 9.77
C TRP A 172 3.94 10.75 10.26
N SER A 173 4.39 11.99 10.09
CA SER A 173 5.77 12.38 10.42
C SER A 173 6.07 12.26 11.91
N GLY A 174 5.10 12.53 12.76
CA GLY A 174 5.23 12.40 14.22
C GLY A 174 5.46 10.95 14.66
N ALA A 175 4.72 10.00 14.08
CA ALA A 175 4.92 8.59 14.38
C ALA A 175 6.28 8.09 13.83
N TRP A 176 6.60 8.37 12.58
CA TRP A 176 7.84 7.94 11.95
C TRP A 176 9.10 8.48 12.63
N LEU A 177 9.06 9.72 13.15
CA LEU A 177 10.20 10.37 13.80
C LEU A 177 10.25 10.12 15.33
N ASP A 178 9.29 9.40 15.88
CA ASP A 178 9.35 9.00 17.29
C ASP A 178 10.48 7.98 17.50
N PRO A 179 11.34 8.17 18.52
CA PRO A 179 12.45 7.26 18.79
C PRO A 179 12.04 5.81 19.08
N GLY A 180 10.80 5.59 19.46
CA GLY A 180 10.21 4.28 19.72
C GLY A 180 9.79 3.54 18.45
N PHE A 181 9.56 4.25 17.34
CA PHE A 181 8.94 3.71 16.15
C PHE A 181 9.71 2.54 15.53
N GLY A 182 11.04 2.63 15.46
CA GLY A 182 11.87 1.56 14.91
C GLY A 182 11.86 0.24 15.71
N ARG A 183 11.35 0.26 16.94
CA ARG A 183 11.11 -0.98 17.72
C ARG A 183 9.73 -1.57 17.47
N VAL A 184 8.80 -0.75 17.00
CA VAL A 184 7.43 -1.16 16.69
C VAL A 184 7.31 -1.60 15.24
N LEU A 185 7.94 -0.85 14.32
CA LEU A 185 8.00 -1.23 12.91
C LEU A 185 9.18 -2.17 12.64
N ASP A 186 8.95 -3.45 12.87
CA ASP A 186 9.83 -4.56 12.50
C ASP A 186 8.94 -5.75 12.11
N LEU A 187 8.83 -6.02 10.82
CA LEU A 187 7.94 -7.06 10.28
C LEU A 187 8.67 -8.38 9.99
N ARG A 188 9.85 -8.63 10.57
CA ARG A 188 10.58 -9.88 10.30
C ARG A 188 9.76 -11.11 10.65
N GLU A 189 9.01 -11.05 11.74
CA GLU A 189 8.14 -12.16 12.16
C GLU A 189 6.96 -12.33 11.20
N GLU A 190 6.30 -11.24 10.81
CA GLU A 190 5.19 -11.30 9.85
C GLU A 190 5.63 -11.85 8.49
N LEU A 191 6.80 -11.44 7.99
CA LEU A 191 7.34 -11.92 6.70
C LEU A 191 7.49 -13.45 6.66
N ILE A 192 7.95 -14.07 7.75
CA ILE A 192 8.09 -15.52 7.88
C ILE A 192 6.73 -16.22 7.71
N HIS A 193 5.65 -15.57 8.08
CA HIS A 193 4.29 -16.13 8.06
C HIS A 193 3.49 -15.86 6.78
N ILE A 194 3.99 -15.04 5.86
CA ILE A 194 3.31 -14.82 4.57
C ILE A 194 3.32 -16.11 3.75
N ARG A 195 2.16 -16.49 3.21
CA ARG A 195 1.95 -17.75 2.45
C ARG A 195 1.51 -17.52 1.01
N VAL A 196 1.49 -16.27 0.54
CA VAL A 196 1.06 -15.90 -0.80
C VAL A 196 2.22 -15.25 -1.56
N PRO A 197 2.28 -15.40 -2.89
CA PRO A 197 3.33 -14.76 -3.69
C PRO A 197 3.35 -13.23 -3.54
N ILE A 198 4.54 -12.66 -3.59
CA ILE A 198 4.79 -11.23 -3.45
C ILE A 198 5.51 -10.71 -4.69
N LEU A 199 5.03 -9.59 -5.24
CA LEU A 199 5.80 -8.72 -6.13
C LEU A 199 6.20 -7.45 -5.37
N ILE A 200 7.50 -7.16 -5.31
CA ILE A 200 8.01 -5.88 -4.82
C ILE A 200 8.39 -5.02 -6.02
N VAL A 201 7.80 -3.82 -6.10
CA VAL A 201 8.14 -2.82 -7.12
C VAL A 201 8.98 -1.73 -6.47
N LYS A 202 10.20 -1.57 -6.96
CA LYS A 202 11.22 -0.67 -6.41
C LYS A 202 11.62 0.39 -7.44
N GLY A 203 11.63 1.67 -7.06
CA GLY A 203 12.23 2.72 -7.88
C GLY A 203 13.75 2.76 -7.68
N GLU A 204 14.49 2.94 -8.77
CA GLU A 204 15.97 2.96 -8.74
C GLU A 204 16.53 4.04 -7.80
N HIS A 205 15.82 5.18 -7.69
CA HIS A 205 16.27 6.37 -6.97
C HIS A 205 15.41 6.69 -5.74
N ASP A 206 14.79 5.68 -5.13
CA ASP A 206 13.94 5.89 -3.95
C ASP A 206 14.72 6.54 -2.79
N PRO A 207 14.31 7.74 -2.33
CA PRO A 207 14.98 8.42 -1.23
C PRO A 207 14.54 7.94 0.16
N TYR A 208 13.58 7.00 0.25
CA TYR A 208 13.00 6.53 1.51
C TYR A 208 13.35 5.08 1.85
N ALA A 209 13.63 4.22 0.88
CA ALA A 209 13.95 2.83 1.13
C ALA A 209 15.16 2.36 0.31
N THR A 210 16.02 1.54 0.92
CA THR A 210 17.12 0.88 0.21
C THR A 210 16.71 -0.50 -0.30
N MET A 211 17.59 -1.16 -1.05
CA MET A 211 17.40 -2.54 -1.48
C MET A 211 17.40 -3.54 -0.30
N GLU A 212 17.77 -3.11 0.92
CA GLU A 212 17.70 -3.98 2.10
C GLU A 212 16.28 -4.42 2.45
N GLN A 213 15.27 -3.60 2.12
CA GLN A 213 13.85 -3.99 2.27
C GLN A 213 13.53 -5.20 1.37
N VAL A 214 14.00 -5.17 0.12
CA VAL A 214 13.81 -6.28 -0.83
C VAL A 214 14.56 -7.52 -0.35
N ARG A 215 15.84 -7.38 -0.01
CA ARG A 215 16.69 -8.49 0.46
C ARG A 215 16.15 -9.13 1.73
N LEU A 216 15.55 -8.33 2.62
CA LEU A 216 14.91 -8.86 3.82
C LEU A 216 13.73 -9.77 3.45
N ALA A 217 12.83 -9.32 2.56
CA ALA A 217 11.69 -10.13 2.13
C ALA A 217 12.15 -11.41 1.43
N GLU A 218 13.13 -11.34 0.52
CA GLU A 218 13.68 -12.50 -0.17
C GLU A 218 14.31 -13.52 0.78
N ARG A 219 14.90 -13.07 1.89
CA ARG A 219 15.54 -13.94 2.89
C ARG A 219 14.55 -14.54 3.87
N GLU A 220 13.57 -13.77 4.34
CA GLU A 220 12.67 -14.16 5.43
C GLU A 220 11.39 -14.86 4.95
N CYS A 221 10.87 -14.52 3.76
CA CYS A 221 9.64 -15.12 3.26
C CYS A 221 9.86 -16.55 2.75
N TYR A 222 9.00 -17.48 3.15
CA TYR A 222 8.94 -18.83 2.58
C TYR A 222 8.10 -18.92 1.30
N CYS A 223 7.37 -17.86 0.97
CA CYS A 223 6.62 -17.75 -0.27
C CYS A 223 7.50 -17.22 -1.41
N PRO A 224 7.10 -17.37 -2.68
CA PRO A 224 7.79 -16.74 -3.80
C PRO A 224 7.80 -15.21 -3.65
N VAL A 225 8.98 -14.60 -3.73
CA VAL A 225 9.18 -13.16 -3.79
C VAL A 225 9.83 -12.80 -5.11
N GLU A 226 9.11 -12.03 -5.92
CA GLU A 226 9.65 -11.42 -7.13
C GLU A 226 9.89 -9.93 -6.87
N HIS A 227 10.91 -9.35 -7.48
CA HIS A 227 11.05 -7.90 -7.47
C HIS A 227 11.38 -7.34 -8.85
N VAL A 228 10.99 -6.09 -9.06
CA VAL A 228 11.34 -5.32 -10.26
C VAL A 228 11.84 -3.93 -9.84
N VAL A 229 12.98 -3.53 -10.40
CA VAL A 229 13.51 -2.17 -10.23
C VAL A 229 13.10 -1.34 -11.43
N ILE A 230 12.35 -0.26 -11.19
CA ILE A 230 11.89 0.66 -12.23
C ILE A 230 12.95 1.75 -12.43
N ALA A 231 13.59 1.70 -13.58
CA ALA A 231 14.69 2.62 -13.93
C ALA A 231 14.22 4.08 -13.96
N GLY A 232 15.00 4.95 -13.34
CA GLY A 232 14.73 6.39 -13.26
C GLY A 232 13.52 6.79 -12.41
N ALA A 233 12.89 5.85 -11.71
CA ALA A 233 11.82 6.16 -10.74
C ALA A 233 12.40 6.37 -9.34
N ALA A 234 11.71 7.20 -8.54
CA ALA A 234 11.96 7.39 -7.12
C ALA A 234 10.88 6.65 -6.29
N HIS A 235 10.32 7.29 -5.27
CA HIS A 235 9.41 6.65 -4.31
C HIS A 235 7.98 6.40 -4.82
N ALA A 236 7.61 6.97 -5.95
CA ALA A 236 6.27 6.79 -6.52
C ALA A 236 6.32 6.28 -7.97
N PRO A 237 6.90 5.08 -8.23
CA PRO A 237 7.09 4.57 -9.58
C PRO A 237 5.78 4.51 -10.38
N HIS A 238 4.63 4.21 -9.75
CA HIS A 238 3.32 4.21 -10.39
C HIS A 238 2.86 5.58 -10.93
N ARG A 239 3.49 6.69 -10.49
CA ARG A 239 3.24 8.05 -11.00
C ARG A 239 4.36 8.56 -11.89
N GLU A 240 5.58 8.14 -11.62
CA GLU A 240 6.80 8.63 -12.28
C GLU A 240 7.11 7.82 -13.54
N LYS A 241 6.78 6.55 -13.54
CA LYS A 241 6.93 5.57 -14.62
C LYS A 241 5.69 4.67 -14.70
N PRO A 242 4.52 5.26 -15.04
CA PRO A 242 3.24 4.56 -14.94
C PRO A 242 3.13 3.34 -15.84
N GLU A 243 3.68 3.39 -17.05
CA GLU A 243 3.57 2.30 -18.02
C GLU A 243 4.37 1.07 -17.56
N GLU A 244 5.61 1.27 -17.15
CA GLU A 244 6.50 0.19 -16.68
C GLU A 244 5.97 -0.43 -15.38
N THR A 245 5.49 0.41 -14.46
CA THR A 245 4.91 -0.04 -13.19
C THR A 245 3.61 -0.80 -13.41
N LEU A 246 2.77 -0.31 -14.32
CA LEU A 246 1.52 -0.98 -14.70
C LEU A 246 1.79 -2.34 -15.33
N ALA A 247 2.74 -2.41 -16.28
CA ALA A 247 3.09 -3.64 -16.96
C ALA A 247 3.61 -4.71 -15.98
N ALA A 248 4.50 -4.34 -15.06
CA ALA A 248 5.02 -5.25 -14.04
C ALA A 248 3.90 -5.75 -13.11
N THR A 249 3.06 -4.83 -12.62
CA THR A 249 1.96 -5.14 -11.70
C THR A 249 0.91 -6.01 -12.36
N ALA A 250 0.44 -5.64 -13.56
CA ALA A 250 -0.58 -6.38 -14.29
C ALA A 250 -0.08 -7.78 -14.68
N GLY A 251 1.14 -7.89 -15.18
CA GLY A 251 1.73 -9.19 -15.54
C GLY A 251 1.83 -10.16 -14.36
N PHE A 252 2.18 -9.67 -13.15
CA PHE A 252 2.16 -10.49 -11.93
C PHE A 252 0.75 -10.95 -11.57
N ILE A 253 -0.22 -10.05 -11.57
CA ILE A 253 -1.62 -10.34 -11.26
C ILE A 253 -2.20 -11.36 -12.23
N GLU A 254 -1.95 -11.21 -13.53
CA GLU A 254 -2.42 -12.13 -14.56
C GLU A 254 -1.86 -13.54 -14.38
N ARG A 255 -0.56 -13.67 -14.10
CA ARG A 255 0.07 -14.98 -13.84
C ARG A 255 -0.58 -15.71 -12.67
N LEU A 256 -0.85 -15.00 -11.56
CA LEU A 256 -1.48 -15.59 -10.38
C LEU A 256 -2.90 -16.10 -10.68
N PHE A 257 -3.71 -15.30 -11.35
CA PHE A 257 -5.10 -15.68 -11.63
C PHE A 257 -5.23 -16.64 -12.79
N TRP A 258 -4.26 -16.68 -13.70
CA TRP A 258 -4.22 -17.72 -14.70
C TRP A 258 -3.87 -19.08 -14.10
N ALA A 259 -2.86 -19.17 -13.27
CA ALA A 259 -2.50 -20.40 -12.56
C ALA A 259 -3.70 -20.97 -11.76
N ASP A 260 -4.49 -20.10 -11.11
CA ASP A 260 -5.70 -20.46 -10.38
C ASP A 260 -6.80 -21.09 -11.29
N ARG A 261 -6.86 -20.73 -12.58
CA ARG A 261 -7.85 -21.25 -13.54
C ARG A 261 -7.44 -22.59 -14.17
N GLY A 262 -6.35 -23.21 -13.72
CA GLY A 262 -5.88 -24.49 -14.27
C GLY A 262 -5.39 -24.40 -15.71
N GLY A 263 -5.05 -23.20 -16.18
CA GLY A 263 -4.57 -22.96 -17.54
C GLY A 263 -3.17 -23.54 -17.75
N ARG A 264 -3.02 -24.43 -18.75
CA ARG A 264 -1.70 -24.72 -19.30
C ARG A 264 -1.17 -23.45 -19.95
N VAL A 265 0.09 -23.09 -19.67
CA VAL A 265 0.81 -22.06 -20.40
C VAL A 265 0.66 -22.36 -21.90
N PRO A 266 0.18 -21.43 -22.74
CA PRO A 266 0.25 -21.61 -24.20
C PRO A 266 1.72 -21.81 -24.53
N GLY A 267 2.00 -22.92 -25.20
CA GLY A 267 3.32 -23.51 -25.36
C GLY A 267 4.44 -22.55 -25.70
N GLY A 268 5.59 -22.79 -25.12
CA GLY A 268 6.87 -22.32 -25.62
C GLY A 268 7.18 -22.91 -26.98
#